data_59e2d8df19e3df184496fad1c77ebbc1
#
_entry.id   59e2d8df19e3df184496fad1c77ebbc1
#
_cell.length_a   1.000
_cell.length_b   1.000
_cell.length_c   1.000
_cell.angle_alpha   90.00
_cell.angle_beta   90.00
_cell.angle_gamma   90.00
#
_symmetry.space_group_name_H-M   'P 1'
#
loop_
_entity.id
_entity.type
_entity.pdbx_description
1 polymer ?
#
loop_
_entity_poly.entity_id
_entity_poly.type
_entity_poly.pdbx_seq_one_letter_code
_entity_poly.pdbx_strand_id
1 'polypeptide(L)'
;NTRSRGLGDVYKRQRIYSEIDTAELVAIYDTNKEAAESMVSSYGGEVSNSIEEFIDLVDVVSIATPTSTHRSIGELLLNNNKHVLIEKPIADTTDDALILVNLAAEKGCVLQVGHIERFNPVLGEIEERLKDPRFIEVHRLSPFPNRSMDIGVVLDLMIHDLEIVLHLVKSKVKSIDAVGVPVLTHREDIANARIRFESGCVANITASRISPEKMRKLRVFEGDSYLSLDYQAQEGQFYWKDGMEIKVEPVQVEKDEPLKLELEAFVECSAAGRRPAVSGQEATAALDLAIEITDLIESGNSKE
;
A
#
# COMPACT_ATOMS: atom_id res chain seq x y z
N ASN A 1 8.68 -22.07 -7.69
CA ASN A 1 7.36 -21.74 -8.27
C ASN A 1 6.89 -20.35 -7.83
N THR A 2 7.60 -19.34 -8.27
CA THR A 2 7.34 -17.91 -8.01
C THR A 2 6.29 -17.30 -8.96
N ARG A 3 5.45 -18.12 -9.57
CA ARG A 3 4.63 -17.77 -10.74
C ARG A 3 3.36 -16.95 -10.50
N SER A 4 3.04 -16.45 -9.30
CA SER A 4 1.70 -15.87 -9.12
C SER A 4 1.62 -14.50 -8.41
N ARG A 5 2.72 -13.90 -7.96
CA ARG A 5 2.64 -12.64 -7.22
C ARG A 5 2.30 -11.41 -8.05
N GLY A 6 2.58 -11.42 -9.33
CA GLY A 6 2.50 -10.20 -10.13
C GLY A 6 1.56 -10.23 -11.32
N LEU A 7 1.24 -11.40 -11.90
CA LEU A 7 0.57 -11.43 -13.19
C LEU A 7 -0.77 -10.67 -13.21
N GLY A 8 -1.64 -10.86 -12.22
CA GLY A 8 -2.93 -10.17 -12.20
C GLY A 8 -2.82 -8.65 -12.00
N ASP A 9 -1.93 -8.21 -11.13
CA ASP A 9 -1.75 -6.78 -10.85
C ASP A 9 -0.90 -6.10 -11.94
N VAL A 10 0.08 -6.82 -12.52
CA VAL A 10 0.84 -6.36 -13.69
C VAL A 10 -0.08 -6.17 -14.90
N TYR A 11 -0.94 -7.14 -15.23
CA TYR A 11 -1.91 -7.00 -16.34
C TYR A 11 -2.86 -5.81 -16.13
N LYS A 12 -3.33 -5.59 -14.90
CA LYS A 12 -4.20 -4.45 -14.61
C LYS A 12 -3.47 -3.10 -14.80
N ARG A 13 -2.19 -3.02 -14.38
CA ARG A 13 -1.39 -1.80 -14.55
C ARG A 13 -1.20 -1.44 -16.02
N GLN A 14 -0.84 -2.41 -16.87
CA GLN A 14 -0.71 -2.15 -18.31
C GLN A 14 -2.02 -1.72 -18.95
N ARG A 15 -3.14 -2.39 -18.62
CA ARG A 15 -4.46 -1.96 -19.09
C ARG A 15 -4.71 -0.50 -18.74
N ILE A 16 -4.50 -0.13 -17.47
CA ILE A 16 -4.76 1.23 -17.00
C ILE A 16 -3.83 2.23 -17.68
N TYR A 17 -2.53 1.95 -17.78
CA TYR A 17 -1.62 2.86 -18.49
C TYR A 17 -1.98 3.04 -19.97
N SER A 18 -2.54 2.02 -20.62
CA SER A 18 -3.05 2.15 -21.98
C SER A 18 -4.37 2.94 -22.09
N GLU A 19 -5.07 3.16 -20.99
CA GLU A 19 -6.33 3.90 -20.88
C GLU A 19 -6.13 5.35 -20.39
N ILE A 20 -4.96 5.70 -19.81
CA ILE A 20 -4.65 7.06 -19.33
C ILE A 20 -4.29 7.97 -20.49
N ASP A 21 -5.09 8.99 -20.74
CA ASP A 21 -4.89 9.94 -21.86
C ASP A 21 -3.59 10.77 -21.74
N THR A 22 -3.06 10.94 -20.52
CA THR A 22 -1.88 11.77 -20.22
C THR A 22 -0.58 10.97 -20.18
N ALA A 23 -0.61 9.67 -20.46
CA ALA A 23 0.55 8.78 -20.47
C ALA A 23 0.53 7.90 -21.72
N GLU A 24 1.70 7.48 -22.17
CA GLU A 24 1.89 6.49 -23.23
C GLU A 24 2.61 5.27 -22.65
N LEU A 25 2.03 4.08 -22.85
CA LEU A 25 2.69 2.82 -22.53
C LEU A 25 3.74 2.50 -23.62
N VAL A 26 4.97 2.96 -23.40
CA VAL A 26 6.04 2.89 -24.41
C VAL A 26 6.69 1.51 -24.42
N ALA A 27 7.08 0.97 -23.25
CA ALA A 27 7.88 -0.26 -23.18
C ALA A 27 7.52 -1.13 -21.98
N ILE A 28 7.76 -2.43 -22.13
CA ILE A 28 7.63 -3.43 -21.08
C ILE A 28 8.93 -4.22 -21.02
N TYR A 29 9.48 -4.38 -19.81
CA TYR A 29 10.61 -5.24 -19.51
C TYR A 29 10.23 -6.29 -18.47
N ASP A 30 10.42 -7.55 -18.79
CA ASP A 30 10.26 -8.69 -17.89
C ASP A 30 11.35 -9.74 -18.18
N THR A 31 11.87 -10.39 -17.15
CA THR A 31 12.80 -11.51 -17.32
C THR A 31 12.16 -12.70 -18.01
N ASN A 32 10.84 -12.81 -17.98
CA ASN A 32 10.04 -13.74 -18.79
C ASN A 32 9.56 -13.03 -20.06
N LYS A 33 10.31 -13.25 -21.14
CA LYS A 33 10.04 -12.63 -22.45
C LYS A 33 8.65 -12.96 -23.00
N GLU A 34 8.16 -14.18 -22.82
CA GLU A 34 6.82 -14.59 -23.28
C GLU A 34 5.72 -13.79 -22.55
N ALA A 35 5.91 -13.51 -21.25
CA ALA A 35 5.00 -12.67 -20.49
C ALA A 35 5.00 -11.23 -21.03
N ALA A 36 6.17 -10.65 -21.28
CA ALA A 36 6.27 -9.31 -21.87
C ALA A 36 5.62 -9.22 -23.26
N GLU A 37 5.88 -10.19 -24.14
CA GLU A 37 5.27 -10.28 -25.49
C GLU A 37 3.74 -10.37 -25.43
N SER A 38 3.21 -11.17 -24.50
CA SER A 38 1.75 -11.28 -24.28
C SER A 38 1.12 -9.97 -23.86
N MET A 39 1.81 -9.21 -22.99
CA MET A 39 1.34 -7.91 -22.52
C MET A 39 1.35 -6.86 -23.62
N VAL A 40 2.45 -6.77 -24.38
CA VAL A 40 2.57 -5.86 -25.53
C VAL A 40 1.49 -6.16 -26.56
N SER A 41 1.22 -7.43 -26.84
CA SER A 41 0.16 -7.84 -27.77
C SER A 41 -1.24 -7.41 -27.33
N SER A 42 -1.45 -7.27 -26.01
CA SER A 42 -2.76 -6.94 -25.43
C SER A 42 -2.97 -5.44 -25.26
N TYR A 43 -1.92 -4.69 -24.90
CA TYR A 43 -2.04 -3.30 -24.45
C TYR A 43 -1.15 -2.30 -25.21
N GLY A 44 -0.32 -2.77 -26.12
CA GLY A 44 0.60 -1.92 -26.87
C GLY A 44 1.96 -1.74 -26.20
N GLY A 45 2.75 -0.80 -26.71
CA GLY A 45 4.15 -0.61 -26.34
C GLY A 45 5.08 -1.58 -27.06
N GLU A 46 6.34 -1.66 -26.62
CA GLU A 46 7.33 -2.59 -27.17
C GLU A 46 8.00 -3.41 -26.06
N VAL A 47 8.53 -4.58 -26.41
CA VAL A 47 9.31 -5.41 -25.48
C VAL A 47 10.76 -4.96 -25.54
N SER A 48 11.31 -4.49 -24.41
CA SER A 48 12.74 -4.23 -24.28
C SER A 48 13.51 -5.51 -24.00
N ASN A 49 14.67 -5.66 -24.64
CA ASN A 49 15.50 -6.86 -24.48
C ASN A 49 16.47 -6.78 -23.30
N SER A 50 16.72 -5.57 -22.79
CA SER A 50 17.53 -5.32 -21.60
C SER A 50 16.97 -4.18 -20.77
N ILE A 51 17.41 -4.08 -19.52
CA ILE A 51 17.00 -2.99 -18.64
C ILE A 51 17.58 -1.64 -19.09
N GLU A 52 18.76 -1.64 -19.72
CA GLU A 52 19.40 -0.46 -20.28
C GLU A 52 18.58 0.09 -21.45
N GLU A 53 18.19 -0.76 -22.41
CA GLU A 53 17.32 -0.37 -23.52
C GLU A 53 15.98 0.19 -23.01
N PHE A 54 15.39 -0.45 -22.00
CA PHE A 54 14.14 -0.01 -21.37
C PHE A 54 14.28 1.38 -20.76
N ILE A 55 15.38 1.66 -20.05
CA ILE A 55 15.63 2.95 -19.40
C ILE A 55 15.69 4.09 -20.42
N ASP A 56 16.26 3.87 -21.60
CA ASP A 56 16.40 4.90 -22.62
C ASP A 56 15.07 5.30 -23.24
N LEU A 57 14.06 4.43 -23.16
CA LEU A 57 12.74 4.63 -23.78
C LEU A 57 11.72 5.36 -22.88
N VAL A 58 11.90 5.34 -21.56
CA VAL A 58 10.84 5.71 -20.61
C VAL A 58 11.21 6.93 -19.76
N ASP A 59 10.22 7.68 -19.32
CA ASP A 59 10.37 8.81 -18.37
C ASP A 59 9.95 8.39 -16.95
N VAL A 60 8.91 7.57 -16.85
CA VAL A 60 8.32 7.09 -15.61
C VAL A 60 8.20 5.57 -15.63
N VAL A 61 8.39 4.92 -14.47
CA VAL A 61 8.44 3.45 -14.39
C VAL A 61 7.62 2.94 -13.20
N SER A 62 6.81 1.90 -13.44
CA SER A 62 6.23 1.10 -12.35
C SER A 62 7.03 -0.19 -12.17
N ILE A 63 7.55 -0.41 -10.96
CA ILE A 63 8.24 -1.63 -10.54
C ILE A 63 7.22 -2.55 -9.86
N ALA A 64 6.94 -3.70 -10.48
CA ALA A 64 6.04 -4.73 -9.96
C ALA A 64 6.75 -6.10 -9.90
N THR A 65 7.99 -6.10 -9.52
CA THR A 65 8.88 -7.26 -9.37
C THR A 65 8.83 -7.82 -7.93
N PRO A 66 9.50 -8.93 -7.60
CA PRO A 66 9.65 -9.36 -6.21
C PRO A 66 10.34 -8.30 -5.35
N THR A 67 9.92 -8.15 -4.10
CA THR A 67 10.43 -7.13 -3.15
C THR A 67 11.96 -7.10 -3.06
N SER A 68 12.59 -8.27 -3.05
CA SER A 68 14.06 -8.40 -3.00
C SER A 68 14.82 -7.73 -4.14
N THR A 69 14.12 -7.34 -5.20
CA THR A 69 14.71 -6.63 -6.36
C THR A 69 14.37 -5.13 -6.38
N HIS A 70 13.44 -4.68 -5.53
CA HIS A 70 12.96 -3.30 -5.54
C HIS A 70 14.10 -2.30 -5.32
N ARG A 71 15.00 -2.58 -4.35
CA ARG A 71 16.14 -1.77 -4.04
C ARG A 71 17.04 -1.58 -5.25
N SER A 72 17.51 -2.66 -5.85
CA SER A 72 18.49 -2.61 -6.95
C SER A 72 17.93 -1.98 -8.22
N ILE A 73 16.68 -2.33 -8.57
CA ILE A 73 16.01 -1.76 -9.75
C ILE A 73 15.67 -0.29 -9.50
N GLY A 74 15.15 0.05 -8.31
CA GLY A 74 14.84 1.43 -7.94
C GLY A 74 16.08 2.34 -7.97
N GLU A 75 17.22 1.90 -7.42
CA GLU A 75 18.48 2.63 -7.51
C GLU A 75 18.94 2.86 -8.95
N LEU A 76 18.84 1.82 -9.78
CA LEU A 76 19.24 1.93 -11.18
C LEU A 76 18.39 2.97 -11.92
N LEU A 77 17.07 2.96 -11.74
CA LEU A 77 16.15 3.89 -12.38
C LEU A 77 16.32 5.32 -11.87
N LEU A 78 16.40 5.51 -10.55
CA LEU A 78 16.59 6.83 -9.95
C LEU A 78 17.94 7.45 -10.34
N ASN A 79 19.02 6.65 -10.42
CA ASN A 79 20.32 7.12 -10.92
C ASN A 79 20.27 7.58 -12.38
N ASN A 80 19.34 7.05 -13.17
CA ASN A 80 19.08 7.48 -14.54
C ASN A 80 17.97 8.55 -14.62
N ASN A 81 17.67 9.23 -13.51
CA ASN A 81 16.69 10.32 -13.39
C ASN A 81 15.27 9.94 -13.84
N LYS A 82 14.85 8.67 -13.62
CA LYS A 82 13.49 8.23 -13.89
C LYS A 82 12.61 8.40 -12.67
N HIS A 83 11.37 8.85 -12.85
CA HIS A 83 10.36 8.82 -11.80
C HIS A 83 9.88 7.38 -11.58
N VAL A 84 9.68 6.97 -10.33
CA VAL A 84 9.45 5.56 -10.01
C VAL A 84 8.25 5.38 -9.10
N LEU A 85 7.36 4.45 -9.48
CA LEU A 85 6.37 3.85 -8.61
C LEU A 85 6.83 2.43 -8.27
N ILE A 86 6.98 2.11 -7.00
CA ILE A 86 7.39 0.79 -6.51
C ILE A 86 6.22 0.11 -5.80
N GLU A 87 5.97 -1.16 -6.10
CA GLU A 87 5.01 -1.96 -5.35
C GLU A 87 5.38 -2.08 -3.87
N LYS A 88 4.37 -2.25 -3.03
CA LYS A 88 4.57 -2.50 -1.60
C LYS A 88 5.09 -3.94 -1.33
N PRO A 89 5.90 -4.12 -0.28
CA PRO A 89 6.62 -3.08 0.46
C PRO A 89 7.70 -2.44 -0.41
N ILE A 90 8.06 -1.20 -0.10
CA ILE A 90 9.05 -0.42 -0.89
C ILE A 90 10.40 -1.14 -1.02
N ALA A 91 10.82 -1.87 0.02
CA ALA A 91 12.05 -2.66 0.09
C ALA A 91 11.91 -3.77 1.13
N ASP A 92 12.90 -4.66 1.25
CA ASP A 92 12.94 -5.71 2.28
C ASP A 92 13.27 -5.16 3.68
N THR A 93 14.03 -4.05 3.76
CA THR A 93 14.46 -3.42 5.02
C THR A 93 14.20 -1.91 5.00
N THR A 94 14.08 -1.33 6.21
CA THR A 94 13.95 0.12 6.39
C THR A 94 15.19 0.87 5.85
N ASP A 95 16.38 0.32 6.02
CA ASP A 95 17.64 0.93 5.51
C ASP A 95 17.62 1.00 3.98
N ASP A 96 17.21 -0.07 3.31
CA ASP A 96 17.09 -0.10 1.85
C ASP A 96 16.03 0.90 1.34
N ALA A 97 14.92 1.02 2.05
CA ALA A 97 13.89 2.01 1.75
C ALA A 97 14.44 3.44 1.88
N LEU A 98 15.17 3.74 2.97
CA LEU A 98 15.80 5.05 3.18
C LEU A 98 16.81 5.41 2.10
N ILE A 99 17.55 4.45 1.56
CA ILE A 99 18.47 4.70 0.45
C ILE A 99 17.70 5.14 -0.79
N LEU A 100 16.60 4.46 -1.14
CA LEU A 100 15.75 4.86 -2.27
C LEU A 100 15.14 6.26 -2.06
N VAL A 101 14.67 6.55 -0.86
CA VAL A 101 14.10 7.86 -0.49
C VAL A 101 15.14 8.98 -0.66
N ASN A 102 16.34 8.79 -0.11
CA ASN A 102 17.39 9.79 -0.19
C ASN A 102 17.86 9.99 -1.64
N LEU A 103 17.99 8.92 -2.40
CA LEU A 103 18.40 8.98 -3.81
C LEU A 103 17.34 9.70 -4.66
N ALA A 104 16.07 9.41 -4.46
CA ALA A 104 14.99 10.11 -5.16
C ALA A 104 15.01 11.62 -4.87
N ALA A 105 15.24 12.00 -3.61
CA ALA A 105 15.38 13.40 -3.22
C ALA A 105 16.61 14.07 -3.85
N GLU A 106 17.77 13.38 -3.86
CA GLU A 106 19.01 13.86 -4.50
C GLU A 106 18.84 14.10 -6.00
N LYS A 107 18.15 13.17 -6.69
CA LYS A 107 17.89 13.23 -8.13
C LYS A 107 16.73 14.13 -8.52
N GLY A 108 15.94 14.62 -7.56
CA GLY A 108 14.70 15.34 -7.84
C GLY A 108 13.63 14.49 -8.52
N CYS A 109 13.67 13.18 -8.31
CA CYS A 109 12.72 12.23 -8.88
C CYS A 109 11.52 12.00 -7.96
N VAL A 110 10.35 11.79 -8.55
CA VAL A 110 9.17 11.33 -7.83
C VAL A 110 9.36 9.85 -7.49
N LEU A 111 9.20 9.51 -6.21
CA LEU A 111 9.15 8.14 -5.70
C LEU A 111 7.81 7.92 -5.01
N GLN A 112 6.92 7.19 -5.68
CA GLN A 112 5.62 6.76 -5.16
C GLN A 112 5.66 5.28 -4.80
N VAL A 113 4.87 4.87 -3.80
CA VAL A 113 4.78 3.45 -3.40
C VAL A 113 3.34 2.97 -3.48
N GLY A 114 3.17 1.73 -3.95
CA GLY A 114 1.90 1.11 -4.29
C GLY A 114 1.03 0.73 -3.08
N HIS A 115 0.71 1.69 -2.21
CA HIS A 115 -0.30 1.52 -1.16
C HIS A 115 -1.67 1.91 -1.71
N ILE A 116 -2.21 1.06 -2.55
CA ILE A 116 -3.44 1.26 -3.33
C ILE A 116 -4.64 1.73 -2.50
N GLU A 117 -4.75 1.31 -1.24
CA GLU A 117 -5.91 1.67 -0.39
C GLU A 117 -5.95 3.18 -0.07
N ARG A 118 -4.82 3.89 -0.16
CA ARG A 118 -4.78 5.36 -0.03
C ARG A 118 -5.53 6.09 -1.15
N PHE A 119 -5.71 5.42 -2.27
CA PHE A 119 -6.44 5.93 -3.43
C PHE A 119 -7.87 5.42 -3.48
N ASN A 120 -8.34 4.79 -2.40
CA ASN A 120 -9.73 4.37 -2.30
C ASN A 120 -10.63 5.61 -2.11
N PRO A 121 -11.61 5.85 -2.98
CA PRO A 121 -12.42 7.07 -2.93
C PRO A 121 -13.08 7.33 -1.57
N VAL A 122 -13.47 6.26 -0.86
CA VAL A 122 -14.10 6.41 0.46
C VAL A 122 -13.17 7.00 1.51
N LEU A 123 -11.83 6.85 1.34
CA LEU A 123 -10.86 7.40 2.29
C LEU A 123 -10.73 8.92 2.14
N GLY A 124 -10.67 9.43 0.91
CA GLY A 124 -10.58 10.88 0.65
C GLY A 124 -11.72 11.66 1.29
N GLU A 125 -12.94 11.14 1.19
CA GLU A 125 -14.14 11.79 1.74
C GLU A 125 -14.14 11.90 3.27
N ILE A 126 -13.38 11.06 3.97
CA ILE A 126 -13.32 11.08 5.43
C ILE A 126 -12.21 11.95 5.98
N GLU A 127 -11.11 12.13 5.25
CA GLU A 127 -9.97 12.91 5.73
C GLU A 127 -10.36 14.34 6.08
N GLU A 128 -11.26 14.95 5.33
CA GLU A 128 -11.77 16.30 5.58
C GLU A 128 -12.65 16.39 6.84
N ARG A 129 -13.28 15.28 7.23
CA ARG A 129 -14.19 15.21 8.39
C ARG A 129 -13.47 14.89 9.70
N LEU A 130 -12.33 14.20 9.64
CA LEU A 130 -11.57 13.79 10.82
C LEU A 130 -10.75 14.95 11.38
N LYS A 131 -10.87 15.18 12.71
CA LYS A 131 -10.15 16.25 13.42
C LYS A 131 -9.24 15.74 14.53
N ASP A 132 -9.73 14.81 15.35
CA ASP A 132 -9.04 14.32 16.54
C ASP A 132 -9.33 12.83 16.79
N PRO A 133 -8.75 11.93 15.99
CA PRO A 133 -8.94 10.49 16.17
C PRO A 133 -8.52 10.04 17.57
N ARG A 134 -9.40 9.38 18.30
CA ARG A 134 -9.15 8.85 19.65
C ARG A 134 -8.97 7.33 19.65
N PHE A 135 -9.75 6.66 18.83
CA PHE A 135 -9.68 5.21 18.69
C PHE A 135 -9.91 4.82 17.25
N ILE A 136 -9.06 3.94 16.75
CA ILE A 136 -9.18 3.37 15.39
C ILE A 136 -9.27 1.86 15.51
N GLU A 137 -10.21 1.26 14.80
CA GLU A 137 -10.38 -0.18 14.69
C GLU A 137 -10.34 -0.59 13.22
N VAL A 138 -9.45 -1.53 12.90
CA VAL A 138 -9.27 -2.02 11.52
C VAL A 138 -9.38 -3.55 11.49
N HIS A 139 -10.15 -4.04 10.52
CA HIS A 139 -10.24 -5.47 10.22
C HIS A 139 -9.98 -5.71 8.73
N ARG A 140 -8.89 -6.44 8.44
CA ARG A 140 -8.55 -6.93 7.11
C ARG A 140 -8.49 -8.44 7.12
N LEU A 141 -9.59 -9.05 6.71
CA LEU A 141 -9.75 -10.49 6.71
C LEU A 141 -9.85 -11.01 5.28
N SER A 142 -9.22 -12.13 4.98
CA SER A 142 -9.33 -12.79 3.68
C SER A 142 -9.25 -14.31 3.81
N PRO A 143 -9.85 -15.06 2.87
CA PRO A 143 -9.55 -16.47 2.68
C PRO A 143 -8.08 -16.68 2.35
N PHE A 144 -7.59 -17.89 2.63
CA PHE A 144 -6.20 -18.26 2.41
C PHE A 144 -5.84 -18.17 0.93
N PRO A 145 -4.94 -17.25 0.54
CA PRO A 145 -4.46 -17.20 -0.83
C PRO A 145 -3.35 -18.26 -1.00
N ASN A 146 -3.38 -19.06 -2.06
CA ASN A 146 -2.28 -19.97 -2.40
C ASN A 146 -1.03 -19.22 -2.89
N ARG A 147 -0.72 -18.06 -2.27
CA ARG A 147 0.41 -17.18 -2.63
C ARG A 147 0.99 -16.54 -1.37
N SER A 148 2.19 -15.96 -1.47
CA SER A 148 2.82 -15.19 -0.38
C SER A 148 2.99 -15.97 0.95
N MET A 149 3.28 -17.28 0.86
CA MET A 149 3.44 -18.13 2.03
C MET A 149 4.79 -17.95 2.74
N ASP A 150 5.70 -17.26 2.10
CA ASP A 150 7.06 -16.94 2.56
C ASP A 150 7.13 -15.73 3.49
N ILE A 151 6.10 -14.88 3.50
CA ILE A 151 5.98 -13.71 4.38
C ILE A 151 4.74 -13.82 5.26
N GLY A 152 4.79 -13.13 6.42
CA GLY A 152 3.68 -13.06 7.36
C GLY A 152 2.56 -12.11 6.92
N VAL A 153 1.40 -12.24 7.57
CA VAL A 153 0.22 -11.43 7.27
C VAL A 153 0.43 -9.94 7.59
N VAL A 154 1.39 -9.62 8.47
CA VAL A 154 1.73 -8.23 8.81
C VAL A 154 2.29 -7.51 7.58
N LEU A 155 3.33 -8.05 6.94
CA LEU A 155 3.95 -7.47 5.75
C LEU A 155 3.12 -7.67 4.47
N ASP A 156 2.25 -8.69 4.41
CA ASP A 156 1.41 -8.91 3.23
C ASP A 156 0.13 -8.06 3.24
N LEU A 157 -0.58 -8.04 4.36
CA LEU A 157 -1.89 -7.41 4.48
C LEU A 157 -1.93 -6.20 5.42
N MET A 158 -1.42 -6.33 6.66
CA MET A 158 -1.54 -5.29 7.68
C MET A 158 -0.84 -4.00 7.28
N ILE A 159 0.25 -4.07 6.54
CA ILE A 159 1.05 -2.91 6.10
C ILE A 159 0.21 -1.84 5.38
N HIS A 160 -0.84 -2.22 4.65
CA HIS A 160 -1.76 -1.27 4.02
C HIS A 160 -2.54 -0.45 5.05
N ASP A 161 -2.97 -1.11 6.12
CA ASP A 161 -3.75 -0.46 7.18
C ASP A 161 -2.85 0.34 8.11
N LEU A 162 -1.59 -0.09 8.30
CA LEU A 162 -0.57 0.67 9.04
C LEU A 162 -0.30 2.01 8.35
N GLU A 163 -0.14 2.02 7.02
CA GLU A 163 0.03 3.26 6.24
C GLU A 163 -1.15 4.21 6.45
N ILE A 164 -2.38 3.71 6.33
CA ILE A 164 -3.60 4.51 6.53
C ILE A 164 -3.69 5.06 7.96
N VAL A 165 -3.43 4.24 8.96
CA VAL A 165 -3.48 4.67 10.37
C VAL A 165 -2.44 5.73 10.66
N LEU A 166 -1.20 5.58 10.19
CA LEU A 166 -0.16 6.59 10.31
C LEU A 166 -0.56 7.91 9.66
N HIS A 167 -1.17 7.83 8.48
CA HIS A 167 -1.66 9.00 7.75
C HIS A 167 -2.81 9.72 8.47
N LEU A 168 -3.76 8.99 9.06
CA LEU A 168 -4.91 9.58 9.75
C LEU A 168 -4.54 10.18 11.11
N VAL A 169 -3.66 9.50 11.87
CA VAL A 169 -3.30 9.93 13.24
C VAL A 169 -2.26 11.04 13.26
N LYS A 170 -1.34 11.09 12.32
CA LYS A 170 -0.30 12.12 12.18
C LYS A 170 0.48 12.38 13.47
N SER A 171 0.75 11.33 14.26
CA SER A 171 1.44 11.38 15.54
C SER A 171 2.45 10.24 15.64
N LYS A 172 3.49 10.41 16.45
CA LYS A 172 4.49 9.38 16.68
C LYS A 172 3.89 8.20 17.44
N VAL A 173 4.34 7.00 17.09
CA VAL A 173 4.05 5.78 17.85
C VAL A 173 4.74 5.86 19.21
N LYS A 174 4.01 5.56 20.28
CA LYS A 174 4.47 5.57 21.65
C LYS A 174 4.77 4.15 22.17
N SER A 175 3.91 3.19 21.86
CA SER A 175 4.09 1.79 22.22
C SER A 175 3.23 0.88 21.36
N ILE A 176 3.65 -0.37 21.23
CA ILE A 176 3.01 -1.42 20.44
C ILE A 176 2.88 -2.67 21.29
N ASP A 177 1.67 -3.26 21.30
CA ASP A 177 1.41 -4.63 21.74
C ASP A 177 0.99 -5.45 20.53
N ALA A 178 1.63 -6.56 20.25
CA ALA A 178 1.32 -7.37 19.07
C ALA A 178 1.26 -8.87 19.42
N VAL A 179 0.39 -9.58 18.71
CA VAL A 179 0.29 -11.03 18.74
C VAL A 179 0.06 -11.55 17.33
N GLY A 180 0.72 -12.64 16.99
CA GLY A 180 0.54 -13.34 15.72
C GLY A 180 0.55 -14.85 15.93
N VAL A 181 -0.20 -15.57 15.10
CA VAL A 181 -0.32 -17.02 15.18
C VAL A 181 -0.09 -17.65 13.81
N PRO A 182 0.89 -18.54 13.66
CA PRO A 182 1.09 -19.38 12.48
C PRO A 182 0.11 -20.56 12.55
N VAL A 183 -0.86 -20.61 11.63
CA VAL A 183 -1.89 -21.67 11.60
C VAL A 183 -1.68 -22.63 10.44
N LEU A 184 -1.43 -22.10 9.24
CA LEU A 184 -1.24 -22.88 8.01
C LEU A 184 0.17 -22.76 7.44
N THR A 185 0.91 -21.71 7.81
CA THR A 185 2.28 -21.46 7.32
C THR A 185 3.27 -21.38 8.48
N HIS A 186 4.55 -21.14 8.18
CA HIS A 186 5.59 -20.95 9.20
C HIS A 186 5.66 -19.51 9.72
N ARG A 187 4.90 -18.58 9.12
CA ARG A 187 4.76 -17.20 9.52
C ARG A 187 3.35 -16.97 10.07
N GLU A 188 3.12 -15.87 10.74
CA GLU A 188 1.81 -15.50 11.24
C GLU A 188 0.78 -15.41 10.09
N ASP A 189 -0.31 -16.16 10.23
CA ASP A 189 -1.45 -16.19 9.30
C ASP A 189 -2.60 -15.29 9.78
N ILE A 190 -2.59 -14.98 11.07
CA ILE A 190 -3.43 -13.97 11.72
C ILE A 190 -2.55 -13.18 12.68
N ALA A 191 -2.73 -11.86 12.70
CA ALA A 191 -2.06 -10.96 13.61
C ALA A 191 -3.01 -9.88 14.11
N ASN A 192 -2.79 -9.45 15.36
CA ASN A 192 -3.40 -8.26 15.92
C ASN A 192 -2.31 -7.37 16.50
N ALA A 193 -2.38 -6.08 16.21
CA ALA A 193 -1.52 -5.06 16.77
C ALA A 193 -2.35 -3.97 17.45
N ARG A 194 -1.98 -3.60 18.67
CA ARG A 194 -2.49 -2.46 19.40
C ARG A 194 -1.41 -1.40 19.49
N ILE A 195 -1.62 -0.29 18.76
CA ILE A 195 -0.67 0.80 18.63
C ILE A 195 -1.18 2.00 19.44
N ARG A 196 -0.33 2.54 20.33
CA ARG A 196 -0.61 3.77 21.08
C ARG A 196 0.23 4.90 20.52
N PHE A 197 -0.37 6.05 20.28
CA PHE A 197 0.28 7.25 19.77
C PHE A 197 0.52 8.30 20.87
N GLU A 198 1.49 9.17 20.66
CA GLU A 198 1.78 10.30 21.57
C GLU A 198 0.58 11.27 21.70
N SER A 199 -0.24 11.41 20.65
CA SER A 199 -1.50 12.16 20.68
C SER A 199 -2.55 11.58 21.64
N GLY A 200 -2.35 10.35 22.13
CA GLY A 200 -3.31 9.61 22.95
C GLY A 200 -4.27 8.73 22.13
N CYS A 201 -4.23 8.81 20.79
CA CYS A 201 -4.96 7.89 19.94
C CYS A 201 -4.48 6.45 20.14
N VAL A 202 -5.39 5.51 20.02
CA VAL A 202 -5.10 4.06 20.04
C VAL A 202 -5.67 3.42 18.80
N ALA A 203 -4.87 2.64 18.07
CA ALA A 203 -5.34 1.84 16.95
C ALA A 203 -5.26 0.34 17.28
N ASN A 204 -6.34 -0.40 17.00
CA ASN A 204 -6.37 -1.86 16.99
C ASN A 204 -6.51 -2.33 15.55
N ILE A 205 -5.54 -3.11 15.09
CA ILE A 205 -5.50 -3.59 13.69
C ILE A 205 -5.44 -5.10 13.72
N THR A 206 -6.42 -5.74 13.07
CA THR A 206 -6.44 -7.19 12.88
C THR A 206 -6.32 -7.53 11.40
N ALA A 207 -5.32 -8.32 11.05
CA ALA A 207 -5.15 -8.86 9.71
C ALA A 207 -5.15 -10.39 9.76
N SER A 208 -5.89 -11.02 8.85
CA SER A 208 -5.95 -12.48 8.73
C SER A 208 -6.05 -12.90 7.27
N ARG A 209 -5.30 -13.94 6.91
CA ARG A 209 -5.40 -14.60 5.60
C ARG A 209 -6.01 -16.00 5.67
N ILE A 210 -6.63 -16.36 6.80
CA ILE A 210 -7.26 -17.67 7.06
C ILE A 210 -8.73 -17.55 7.44
N SER A 211 -9.34 -16.40 7.23
CA SER A 211 -10.74 -16.16 7.54
C SER A 211 -11.63 -16.61 6.38
N PRO A 212 -12.79 -17.25 6.62
CA PRO A 212 -13.69 -17.67 5.55
C PRO A 212 -14.33 -16.46 4.85
N GLU A 213 -14.47 -15.34 5.55
CA GLU A 213 -15.05 -14.11 5.05
C GLU A 213 -13.97 -13.13 4.59
N LYS A 214 -14.29 -12.37 3.53
CA LYS A 214 -13.49 -11.25 3.10
C LYS A 214 -14.05 -9.97 3.73
N MET A 215 -13.21 -9.26 4.49
CA MET A 215 -13.59 -8.01 5.16
C MET A 215 -12.47 -6.98 5.04
N ARG A 216 -12.81 -5.73 4.77
CA ARG A 216 -11.88 -4.60 4.75
C ARG A 216 -12.57 -3.39 5.37
N LYS A 217 -12.59 -3.32 6.69
CA LYS A 217 -13.32 -2.30 7.43
C LYS A 217 -12.40 -1.46 8.30
N LEU A 218 -12.67 -0.16 8.30
CA LEU A 218 -12.06 0.83 9.18
C LEU A 218 -13.16 1.55 9.95
N ARG A 219 -12.96 1.73 11.25
CA ARG A 219 -13.75 2.63 12.10
C ARG A 219 -12.84 3.62 12.79
N VAL A 220 -13.20 4.88 12.76
CA VAL A 220 -12.46 5.95 13.44
C VAL A 220 -13.40 6.68 14.40
N PHE A 221 -13.07 6.67 15.67
CA PHE A 221 -13.87 7.28 16.74
C PHE A 221 -13.20 8.56 17.22
N GLU A 222 -13.98 9.61 17.33
CA GLU A 222 -13.65 10.89 17.97
C GLU A 222 -14.48 11.10 19.25
N GLY A 223 -14.48 12.29 19.82
CA GLY A 223 -15.22 12.57 21.06
C GLY A 223 -16.73 12.37 20.93
N ASP A 224 -17.33 12.94 19.89
CA ASP A 224 -18.80 13.00 19.69
C ASP A 224 -19.24 12.38 18.35
N SER A 225 -18.34 11.76 17.62
CA SER A 225 -18.61 11.19 16.29
C SER A 225 -17.76 9.95 16.01
N TYR A 226 -18.18 9.17 15.04
CA TYR A 226 -17.35 8.13 14.46
C TYR A 226 -17.68 7.88 12.99
N LEU A 227 -16.70 7.40 12.26
CA LEU A 227 -16.79 6.96 10.89
C LEU A 227 -16.67 5.45 10.82
N SER A 228 -17.47 4.83 9.96
CA SER A 228 -17.40 3.40 9.65
C SER A 228 -17.32 3.21 8.15
N LEU A 229 -16.24 2.61 7.67
CA LEU A 229 -15.95 2.42 6.25
C LEU A 229 -15.85 0.96 5.88
N ASP A 230 -16.29 0.66 4.69
CA ASP A 230 -16.02 -0.59 3.99
C ASP A 230 -15.25 -0.29 2.69
N TYR A 231 -13.95 -0.57 2.68
CA TYR A 231 -13.09 -0.33 1.51
C TYR A 231 -13.48 -1.17 0.30
N GLN A 232 -13.98 -2.40 0.53
CA GLN A 232 -14.34 -3.30 -0.55
C GLN A 232 -15.61 -2.82 -1.25
N ALA A 233 -16.58 -2.35 -0.48
CA ALA A 233 -17.83 -1.79 -1.01
C ALA A 233 -17.66 -0.34 -1.48
N GLN A 234 -16.58 0.34 -1.06
CA GLN A 234 -16.40 1.79 -1.21
C GLN A 234 -17.60 2.55 -0.64
N GLU A 235 -17.95 2.22 0.59
CA GLU A 235 -19.09 2.79 1.29
C GLU A 235 -18.70 3.20 2.69
N GLY A 236 -19.34 4.23 3.20
CA GLY A 236 -19.11 4.73 4.54
C GLY A 236 -20.35 5.30 5.18
N GLN A 237 -20.31 5.38 6.49
CA GLN A 237 -21.33 6.04 7.30
C GLN A 237 -20.64 6.93 8.34
N PHE A 238 -21.12 8.14 8.49
CA PHE A 238 -20.75 9.08 9.52
C PHE A 238 -21.83 9.12 10.59
N TYR A 239 -21.42 8.94 11.83
CA TYR A 239 -22.31 8.96 13.01
C TYR A 239 -21.88 10.09 13.92
N TRP A 240 -22.83 10.86 14.46
CA TRP A 240 -22.55 11.91 15.42
C TRP A 240 -23.63 12.01 16.49
N LYS A 241 -23.23 12.56 17.63
CA LYS A 241 -24.13 12.81 18.73
C LYS A 241 -24.92 14.10 18.49
N ASP A 242 -26.24 14.04 18.62
CA ASP A 242 -27.15 15.18 18.60
C ASP A 242 -28.05 15.12 19.87
N GLY A 243 -27.65 15.85 20.90
CA GLY A 243 -28.29 15.75 22.21
C GLY A 243 -28.11 14.36 22.83
N MET A 244 -29.21 13.60 22.97
CA MET A 244 -29.22 12.21 23.48
C MET A 244 -29.37 11.17 22.37
N GLU A 245 -29.41 11.58 21.11
CA GLU A 245 -29.57 10.69 19.95
C GLU A 245 -28.26 10.53 19.18
N ILE A 246 -28.12 9.41 18.47
CA ILE A 246 -27.08 9.21 17.47
C ILE A 246 -27.70 9.43 16.10
N LYS A 247 -27.24 10.41 15.38
CA LYS A 247 -27.57 10.65 13.97
C LYS A 247 -26.60 9.88 13.08
N VAL A 248 -27.06 9.55 11.89
CA VAL A 248 -26.25 8.85 10.88
C VAL A 248 -26.54 9.41 9.50
N GLU A 249 -25.49 9.57 8.71
CA GLU A 249 -25.58 9.87 7.27
C GLU A 249 -24.63 8.99 6.47
N PRO A 250 -24.99 8.61 5.24
CA PRO A 250 -24.06 7.93 4.35
C PRO A 250 -22.97 8.91 3.90
N VAL A 251 -21.74 8.41 3.80
CA VAL A 251 -20.65 9.13 3.12
C VAL A 251 -20.93 9.01 1.62
N GLN A 252 -21.06 10.17 0.96
CA GLN A 252 -21.26 10.20 -0.50
C GLN A 252 -19.92 9.92 -1.17
N VAL A 253 -19.85 8.87 -1.95
CA VAL A 253 -18.63 8.42 -2.64
C VAL A 253 -18.93 8.19 -4.11
N GLU A 254 -18.17 8.84 -5.00
CA GLU A 254 -18.13 8.46 -6.39
C GLU A 254 -17.13 7.31 -6.54
N LYS A 255 -17.67 6.10 -6.75
CA LYS A 255 -16.85 4.87 -6.82
C LYS A 255 -16.00 4.85 -8.06
N ASP A 256 -14.72 4.53 -7.91
CA ASP A 256 -13.76 4.36 -9.02
C ASP A 256 -12.77 3.22 -8.68
N GLU A 257 -11.94 2.85 -9.64
CA GLU A 257 -10.91 1.82 -9.48
C GLU A 257 -9.69 2.42 -8.75
N PRO A 258 -9.38 2.02 -7.49
CA PRO A 258 -8.27 2.61 -6.73
C PRO A 258 -6.91 2.50 -7.44
N LEU A 259 -6.69 1.42 -8.20
CA LEU A 259 -5.45 1.24 -8.96
C LEU A 259 -5.35 2.28 -10.09
N LYS A 260 -6.45 2.61 -10.74
CA LYS A 260 -6.49 3.66 -11.78
C LYS A 260 -6.12 5.01 -11.16
N LEU A 261 -6.77 5.37 -10.06
CA LEU A 261 -6.49 6.62 -9.35
C LEU A 261 -5.03 6.70 -8.86
N GLU A 262 -4.45 5.58 -8.39
CA GLU A 262 -3.04 5.51 -8.01
C GLU A 262 -2.10 5.82 -9.18
N LEU A 263 -2.35 5.21 -10.35
CA LEU A 263 -1.49 5.36 -11.53
C LEU A 263 -1.66 6.75 -12.17
N GLU A 264 -2.87 7.27 -12.24
CA GLU A 264 -3.14 8.65 -12.69
C GLU A 264 -2.43 9.66 -11.80
N ALA A 265 -2.55 9.53 -10.47
CA ALA A 265 -1.86 10.40 -9.51
C ALA A 265 -0.33 10.32 -9.65
N PHE A 266 0.24 9.15 -9.92
CA PHE A 266 1.66 8.99 -10.17
C PHE A 266 2.11 9.72 -11.43
N VAL A 267 1.37 9.56 -12.55
CA VAL A 267 1.67 10.26 -13.81
C VAL A 267 1.59 11.77 -13.61
N GLU A 268 0.53 12.28 -12.98
CA GLU A 268 0.36 13.70 -12.70
C GLU A 268 1.47 14.28 -11.79
N CYS A 269 1.81 13.57 -10.71
CA CYS A 269 2.87 13.99 -9.81
C CYS A 269 4.22 14.03 -10.51
N SER A 270 4.50 13.04 -11.37
CA SER A 270 5.74 12.96 -12.15
C SER A 270 5.84 14.10 -13.17
N ALA A 271 4.77 14.37 -13.91
CA ALA A 271 4.73 15.46 -14.88
C ALA A 271 4.89 16.85 -14.24
N ALA A 272 4.34 17.03 -13.02
CA ALA A 272 4.37 18.31 -12.31
C ALA A 272 5.55 18.46 -11.35
N GLY A 273 6.39 17.44 -11.15
CA GLY A 273 7.45 17.41 -10.13
C GLY A 273 6.92 17.58 -8.70
N ARG A 274 5.69 17.08 -8.43
CA ARG A 274 5.04 17.22 -7.12
C ARG A 274 5.25 15.97 -6.25
N ARG A 275 5.22 16.17 -4.93
CA ARG A 275 5.25 15.06 -3.98
C ARG A 275 3.99 14.21 -4.13
N PRO A 276 4.10 12.87 -4.26
CA PRO A 276 2.95 11.98 -4.33
C PRO A 276 2.27 11.82 -2.96
N ALA A 277 1.01 11.40 -2.97
CA ALA A 277 0.21 11.16 -1.75
C ALA A 277 0.82 10.07 -0.86
N VAL A 278 1.41 9.04 -1.47
CA VAL A 278 2.19 8.00 -0.77
C VAL A 278 3.61 8.04 -1.30
N SER A 279 4.42 8.90 -0.72
CA SER A 279 5.85 8.98 -1.08
C SER A 279 6.65 7.86 -0.41
N GLY A 280 7.91 7.74 -0.80
CA GLY A 280 8.83 6.81 -0.16
C GLY A 280 8.92 6.97 1.36
N GLN A 281 8.73 8.20 1.90
CA GLN A 281 8.77 8.46 3.34
C GLN A 281 7.58 7.81 4.07
N GLU A 282 6.34 7.99 3.58
CA GLU A 282 5.15 7.35 4.17
C GLU A 282 5.27 5.83 4.12
N ALA A 283 5.70 5.30 2.99
CA ALA A 283 5.88 3.86 2.83
C ALA A 283 7.00 3.29 3.71
N THR A 284 8.09 4.03 3.90
CA THR A 284 9.18 3.63 4.81
C THR A 284 8.69 3.60 6.26
N ALA A 285 7.90 4.58 6.70
CA ALA A 285 7.32 4.59 8.04
C ALA A 285 6.36 3.40 8.26
N ALA A 286 5.56 3.05 7.24
CA ALA A 286 4.68 1.88 7.31
C ALA A 286 5.46 0.56 7.34
N LEU A 287 6.54 0.46 6.57
CA LEU A 287 7.44 -0.71 6.57
C LEU A 287 8.14 -0.87 7.91
N ASP A 288 8.69 0.21 8.47
CA ASP A 288 9.38 0.21 9.77
C ASP A 288 8.45 -0.30 10.88
N LEU A 289 7.24 0.25 10.94
CA LEU A 289 6.22 -0.20 11.89
C LEU A 289 5.80 -1.67 11.67
N ALA A 290 5.71 -2.12 10.42
CA ALA A 290 5.37 -3.51 10.11
C ALA A 290 6.49 -4.47 10.53
N ILE A 291 7.76 -4.09 10.36
CA ILE A 291 8.93 -4.86 10.82
C ILE A 291 8.92 -4.93 12.35
N GLU A 292 8.75 -3.79 13.05
CA GLU A 292 8.69 -3.75 14.51
C GLU A 292 7.58 -4.66 15.07
N ILE A 293 6.39 -4.65 14.46
CA ILE A 293 5.29 -5.55 14.82
C ILE A 293 5.67 -7.01 14.61
N THR A 294 6.31 -7.32 13.48
CA THR A 294 6.77 -8.70 13.18
C THR A 294 7.79 -9.18 14.20
N ASP A 295 8.78 -8.35 14.54
CA ASP A 295 9.81 -8.66 15.54
C ASP A 295 9.22 -8.88 16.94
N LEU A 296 8.22 -8.08 17.33
CA LEU A 296 7.50 -8.27 18.58
C LEU A 296 6.75 -9.61 18.62
N ILE A 297 6.10 -9.99 17.53
CA ILE A 297 5.42 -11.29 17.40
C ILE A 297 6.43 -12.43 17.50
N GLU A 298 7.55 -12.36 16.79
CA GLU A 298 8.59 -13.39 16.79
C GLU A 298 9.26 -13.51 18.17
N SER A 299 9.54 -12.40 18.86
CA SER A 299 10.13 -12.42 20.21
C SER A 299 9.15 -12.94 21.27
N GLY A 300 7.86 -12.68 21.14
CA GLY A 300 6.80 -13.21 21.98
C GLY A 300 6.67 -14.73 21.85
N ASN A 301 6.77 -15.25 20.65
CA ASN A 301 6.73 -16.69 20.35
C ASN A 301 8.02 -17.44 20.79
N SER A 302 9.12 -16.72 21.01
CA SER A 302 10.41 -17.31 21.45
C SER A 302 10.53 -17.47 22.95
N LYS A 303 9.57 -17.04 23.75
CA LYS A 303 9.59 -17.08 25.22
C LYS A 303 8.78 -18.23 25.85
N GLU A 304 8.17 -19.10 25.04
CA GLU A 304 7.63 -20.38 25.46
C GLU A 304 8.72 -21.48 25.37
#